data_f557c726b4c2d532fedb56da4d7459ef
#
_entry.id   f557c726b4c2d532fedb56da4d7459ef
#
_cell.length_a   1.000
_cell.length_b   1.000
_cell.length_c   1.000
_cell.angle_alpha   90.00
_cell.angle_beta   90.00
_cell.angle_gamma   90.00
#
_symmetry.space_group_name_H-M   'P 1'
#
loop_
_entity.id
_entity.type
_entity.pdbx_description
1 polymer ?
#
loop_
_entity_poly.entity_id
_entity_poly.type
_entity_poly.pdbx_seq_one_letter_code
_entity_poly.pdbx_strand_id
1 'polypeptide(L)'
;MDMVPRISRAQKMDALSSMANIAGYRAVIEAANNFGRFFTGQITAAGKVPPAKVLIVGAGVAGLAATGTAVSLGAIVHAFDVRPEVAEQIESMGANFVYLDFAEAQDGAATGGYAAPSSPEFREAQLTKFRELAPEMDIVITTALIPGRDAPKLWLADMVASMKPGSVVVDLAAERGGNCDLTVADQKVVSDNGVTVVGYTDFPSRMGAQASTLYANNIRHMLTDLTPKKDGVIVHNMEDDVIRGATVTHAGAITFPPPPPKIAAIAAQKPKEKTRELTVVEKRAQEVAVFKKQTRNQVGLLAVGTALMLLVGAFAPAAFMGHLIVFAVDVGIVHAHG
;
A
#
# COMPACT_ATOMS: atom_id res chain seq x y z
N MET A 1 14.12 -12.04 -15.20
CA MET A 1 13.23 -11.05 -14.56
C MET A 1 13.39 -11.06 -13.04
N ASP A 2 13.59 -12.20 -12.43
CA ASP A 2 13.77 -12.34 -10.97
C ASP A 2 15.01 -11.60 -10.40
N MET A 3 16.06 -11.49 -11.21
CA MET A 3 17.33 -10.84 -10.84
C MET A 3 17.40 -9.33 -11.15
N VAL A 4 16.29 -8.71 -11.52
CA VAL A 4 16.22 -7.25 -11.69
C VAL A 4 16.55 -6.57 -10.36
N PRO A 5 17.54 -5.64 -10.32
CA PRO A 5 17.94 -5.02 -9.07
C PRO A 5 16.85 -4.10 -8.51
N ARG A 6 16.73 -4.04 -7.17
CA ARG A 6 15.69 -3.24 -6.48
C ARG A 6 16.13 -1.78 -6.33
N ILE A 7 16.25 -1.09 -7.46
CA ILE A 7 16.55 0.34 -7.55
C ILE A 7 15.38 1.10 -8.18
N SER A 8 15.25 2.39 -7.91
CA SER A 8 14.09 3.21 -8.33
C SER A 8 13.77 3.10 -9.82
N ARG A 9 14.80 3.12 -10.68
CA ARG A 9 14.65 3.03 -12.14
C ARG A 9 14.12 1.66 -12.60
N ALA A 10 14.41 0.60 -11.84
CA ALA A 10 14.04 -0.77 -12.18
C ALA A 10 12.65 -1.19 -11.66
N GLN A 11 11.97 -0.39 -10.83
CA GLN A 11 10.68 -0.73 -10.24
C GLN A 11 9.64 -1.17 -11.28
N LYS A 12 9.58 -0.52 -12.43
CA LYS A 12 8.67 -0.87 -13.53
C LYS A 12 8.91 -2.27 -14.10
N MET A 13 10.08 -2.86 -13.85
CA MET A 13 10.50 -4.19 -14.30
C MET A 13 10.53 -5.23 -13.17
N ASP A 14 10.21 -4.83 -11.93
CA ASP A 14 10.25 -5.70 -10.75
C ASP A 14 9.03 -6.62 -10.71
N ALA A 15 9.20 -7.82 -11.25
CA ALA A 15 8.17 -8.86 -11.27
C ALA A 15 7.85 -9.38 -9.86
N LEU A 16 8.82 -9.40 -8.94
CA LEU A 16 8.59 -9.82 -7.55
C LEU A 16 7.63 -8.88 -6.85
N SER A 17 7.82 -7.55 -7.00
CA SER A 17 6.90 -6.56 -6.45
C SER A 17 5.51 -6.65 -7.10
N SER A 18 5.42 -6.88 -8.41
CA SER A 18 4.14 -7.06 -9.10
C SER A 18 3.37 -8.27 -8.56
N MET A 19 4.05 -9.41 -8.38
CA MET A 19 3.43 -10.63 -7.86
C MET A 19 3.13 -10.52 -6.37
N ALA A 20 3.99 -9.89 -5.59
CA ALA A 20 3.76 -9.65 -4.16
C ALA A 20 2.52 -8.77 -3.91
N ASN A 21 2.29 -7.76 -4.75
CA ASN A 21 1.08 -6.93 -4.66
C ASN A 21 -0.19 -7.77 -4.86
N ILE A 22 -0.20 -8.62 -5.90
CA ILE A 22 -1.32 -9.55 -6.16
C ILE A 22 -1.52 -10.51 -4.99
N ALA A 23 -0.42 -11.07 -4.46
CA ALA A 23 -0.48 -12.01 -3.34
C ALA A 23 -1.09 -11.37 -2.09
N GLY A 24 -0.70 -10.13 -1.76
CA GLY A 24 -1.27 -9.39 -0.63
C GLY A 24 -2.78 -9.13 -0.79
N TYR A 25 -3.21 -8.68 -1.97
CA TYR A 25 -4.63 -8.52 -2.29
C TYR A 25 -5.37 -9.86 -2.15
N ARG A 26 -4.85 -10.90 -2.81
CA ARG A 26 -5.49 -12.22 -2.82
C ARG A 26 -5.55 -12.87 -1.44
N ALA A 27 -4.57 -12.65 -0.58
CA ALA A 27 -4.57 -13.13 0.80
C ALA A 27 -5.78 -12.64 1.59
N VAL A 28 -6.16 -11.37 1.42
CA VAL A 28 -7.36 -10.81 2.06
C VAL A 28 -8.63 -11.48 1.53
N ILE A 29 -8.70 -11.72 0.22
CA ILE A 29 -9.85 -12.40 -0.40
C ILE A 29 -9.95 -13.86 0.07
N GLU A 30 -8.82 -14.57 0.19
CA GLU A 30 -8.82 -15.92 0.75
C GLU A 30 -9.21 -15.92 2.24
N ALA A 31 -8.76 -14.93 3.01
CA ALA A 31 -9.21 -14.75 4.38
C ALA A 31 -10.72 -14.55 4.43
N ALA A 32 -11.27 -13.66 3.60
CA ALA A 32 -12.72 -13.40 3.54
C ALA A 32 -13.52 -14.66 3.19
N ASN A 33 -13.01 -15.47 2.26
CA ASN A 33 -13.65 -16.72 1.81
C ASN A 33 -13.75 -17.76 2.94
N ASN A 34 -12.84 -17.72 3.90
CA ASN A 34 -12.76 -18.69 4.99
C ASN A 34 -13.27 -18.15 6.34
N PHE A 35 -13.46 -16.83 6.49
CA PHE A 35 -13.78 -16.20 7.77
C PHE A 35 -15.26 -16.40 8.20
N GLY A 36 -16.19 -16.49 7.25
CA GLY A 36 -17.61 -16.72 7.54
C GLY A 36 -18.33 -15.56 8.23
N ARG A 37 -17.69 -14.39 8.43
CA ARG A 37 -18.27 -13.17 9.03
C ARG A 37 -17.98 -11.95 8.15
N PHE A 38 -18.62 -10.82 8.46
CA PHE A 38 -18.39 -9.56 7.74
C PHE A 38 -17.01 -8.97 8.06
N PHE A 39 -16.38 -8.37 7.07
CA PHE A 39 -15.20 -7.50 7.29
C PHE A 39 -15.60 -6.15 7.84
N THR A 40 -16.62 -5.53 7.22
CA THR A 40 -17.15 -4.23 7.67
C THR A 40 -18.17 -4.40 8.80
N GLY A 41 -18.30 -3.36 9.63
CA GLY A 41 -19.40 -3.30 10.57
C GLY A 41 -20.76 -3.24 9.86
N GLN A 42 -21.75 -3.95 10.39
CA GLN A 42 -23.09 -4.01 9.84
C GLN A 42 -24.14 -3.64 10.88
N ILE A 43 -25.20 -2.97 10.44
CA ILE A 43 -26.41 -2.74 11.22
C ILE A 43 -27.54 -3.46 10.49
N THR A 44 -28.09 -4.49 11.13
CA THR A 44 -29.15 -5.32 10.56
C THR A 44 -30.42 -5.22 11.40
N ALA A 45 -31.53 -5.70 10.89
CA ALA A 45 -32.77 -5.83 11.67
C ALA A 45 -32.59 -6.71 12.94
N ALA A 46 -31.63 -7.65 12.90
CA ALA A 46 -31.34 -8.54 14.03
C ALA A 46 -30.27 -7.99 14.99
N GLY A 47 -29.72 -6.79 14.71
CA GLY A 47 -28.74 -6.15 15.58
C GLY A 47 -27.48 -5.67 14.89
N LYS A 48 -26.51 -5.23 15.66
CA LYS A 48 -25.21 -4.69 15.21
C LYS A 48 -24.18 -5.81 15.15
N VAL A 49 -23.41 -5.85 14.07
CA VAL A 49 -22.22 -6.71 13.93
C VAL A 49 -21.00 -5.81 13.87
N PRO A 50 -20.02 -5.97 14.77
CA PRO A 50 -18.81 -5.17 14.72
C PRO A 50 -17.94 -5.54 13.52
N PRO A 51 -17.08 -4.63 13.02
CA PRO A 51 -16.13 -4.95 11.97
C PRO A 51 -15.09 -5.96 12.43
N ALA A 52 -14.56 -6.75 11.51
CA ALA A 52 -13.46 -7.68 11.77
C ALA A 52 -12.18 -6.94 12.14
N LYS A 53 -11.39 -7.50 13.07
CA LYS A 53 -10.04 -7.05 13.39
C LYS A 53 -9.03 -7.88 12.62
N VAL A 54 -8.22 -7.21 11.81
CA VAL A 54 -7.20 -7.83 10.94
C VAL A 54 -5.82 -7.39 11.40
N LEU A 55 -4.92 -8.32 11.64
CA LEU A 55 -3.50 -8.06 11.86
C LEU A 55 -2.70 -8.45 10.61
N ILE A 56 -1.88 -7.53 10.12
CA ILE A 56 -0.95 -7.77 9.02
C ILE A 56 0.47 -7.69 9.55
N VAL A 57 1.23 -8.76 9.39
CA VAL A 57 2.62 -8.87 9.86
C VAL A 57 3.56 -8.78 8.67
N GLY A 58 4.22 -7.63 8.57
CA GLY A 58 5.07 -7.21 7.45
C GLY A 58 4.40 -6.13 6.60
N ALA A 59 5.09 -5.01 6.40
CA ALA A 59 4.64 -3.88 5.57
C ALA A 59 5.50 -3.72 4.30
N GLY A 60 5.90 -4.83 3.70
CA GLY A 60 6.43 -4.86 2.35
C GLY A 60 5.29 -4.68 1.32
N VAL A 61 5.59 -4.91 0.03
CA VAL A 61 4.60 -4.73 -1.05
C VAL A 61 3.34 -5.56 -0.82
N ALA A 62 3.49 -6.83 -0.41
CA ALA A 62 2.35 -7.70 -0.11
C ALA A 62 1.56 -7.23 1.10
N GLY A 63 2.24 -6.86 2.19
CA GLY A 63 1.59 -6.39 3.41
C GLY A 63 0.83 -5.08 3.21
N LEU A 64 1.39 -4.12 2.47
CA LEU A 64 0.71 -2.87 2.14
C LEU A 64 -0.50 -3.10 1.23
N ALA A 65 -0.39 -4.00 0.24
CA ALA A 65 -1.53 -4.38 -0.60
C ALA A 65 -2.65 -5.05 0.22
N ALA A 66 -2.28 -5.92 1.16
CA ALA A 66 -3.23 -6.55 2.09
C ALA A 66 -3.87 -5.50 3.02
N THR A 67 -3.09 -4.55 3.56
CA THR A 67 -3.57 -3.45 4.40
C THR A 67 -4.62 -2.63 3.66
N GLY A 68 -4.31 -2.12 2.47
CA GLY A 68 -5.25 -1.32 1.68
C GLY A 68 -6.52 -2.10 1.31
N THR A 69 -6.38 -3.37 0.98
CA THR A 69 -7.53 -4.23 0.65
C THR A 69 -8.42 -4.46 1.87
N ALA A 70 -7.86 -4.80 3.02
CA ALA A 70 -8.63 -5.05 4.24
C ALA A 70 -9.33 -3.78 4.76
N VAL A 71 -8.66 -2.61 4.69
CA VAL A 71 -9.27 -1.30 4.99
C VAL A 71 -10.42 -1.02 4.02
N SER A 72 -10.24 -1.25 2.72
CA SER A 72 -11.30 -1.05 1.71
C SER A 72 -12.52 -1.95 1.93
N LEU A 73 -12.33 -3.14 2.51
CA LEU A 73 -13.42 -4.02 2.93
C LEU A 73 -14.07 -3.60 4.26
N GLY A 74 -13.59 -2.54 4.90
CA GLY A 74 -14.15 -1.96 6.11
C GLY A 74 -13.75 -2.65 7.42
N ALA A 75 -12.66 -3.42 7.43
CA ALA A 75 -12.08 -3.99 8.63
C ALA A 75 -11.35 -2.94 9.48
N ILE A 76 -11.19 -3.22 10.79
CA ILE A 76 -10.23 -2.52 11.65
C ILE A 76 -8.89 -3.21 11.45
N VAL A 77 -7.95 -2.52 10.77
CA VAL A 77 -6.67 -3.10 10.40
C VAL A 77 -5.57 -2.61 11.33
N HIS A 78 -4.80 -3.55 11.85
CA HIS A 78 -3.55 -3.35 12.55
C HIS A 78 -2.42 -3.88 11.65
N ALA A 79 -1.31 -3.19 11.57
CA ALA A 79 -0.16 -3.66 10.81
C ALA A 79 1.13 -3.48 11.61
N PHE A 80 2.01 -4.44 11.49
CA PHE A 80 3.32 -4.46 12.13
C PHE A 80 4.42 -4.59 11.09
N ASP A 81 5.49 -3.84 11.27
CA ASP A 81 6.77 -4.06 10.59
C ASP A 81 7.92 -3.77 11.55
N VAL A 82 9.05 -4.42 11.34
CA VAL A 82 10.27 -4.19 12.15
C VAL A 82 10.91 -2.82 11.85
N ARG A 83 10.53 -2.20 10.73
CA ARG A 83 11.01 -0.89 10.28
C ARG A 83 10.02 0.21 10.71
N PRO A 84 10.35 1.02 11.72
CA PRO A 84 9.44 2.04 12.22
C PRO A 84 9.11 3.15 11.21
N GLU A 85 9.96 3.36 10.20
CA GLU A 85 9.77 4.34 9.15
C GLU A 85 8.55 4.07 8.24
N VAL A 86 8.00 2.84 8.24
CA VAL A 86 6.80 2.50 7.48
C VAL A 86 5.49 2.83 8.22
N ALA A 87 5.57 3.23 9.49
CA ALA A 87 4.39 3.53 10.31
C ALA A 87 3.51 4.61 9.68
N GLU A 88 4.11 5.72 9.22
CA GLU A 88 3.38 6.80 8.57
C GLU A 88 2.65 6.34 7.29
N GLN A 89 3.26 5.44 6.54
CA GLN A 89 2.64 4.87 5.34
C GLN A 89 1.43 4.02 5.68
N ILE A 90 1.53 3.18 6.72
CA ILE A 90 0.43 2.34 7.22
C ILE A 90 -0.72 3.22 7.72
N GLU A 91 -0.43 4.22 8.55
CA GLU A 91 -1.42 5.13 9.11
C GLU A 91 -2.12 5.96 8.02
N SER A 92 -1.37 6.39 6.99
CA SER A 92 -1.95 7.11 5.84
C SER A 92 -2.94 6.28 5.03
N MET A 93 -2.86 4.94 5.11
CA MET A 93 -3.80 4.02 4.48
C MET A 93 -5.05 3.75 5.34
N GLY A 94 -5.15 4.34 6.53
CA GLY A 94 -6.26 4.15 7.46
C GLY A 94 -6.13 2.92 8.36
N ALA A 95 -4.94 2.34 8.50
CA ALA A 95 -4.64 1.26 9.42
C ALA A 95 -3.89 1.77 10.66
N ASN A 96 -3.87 0.97 11.72
CA ASN A 96 -3.17 1.28 12.97
C ASN A 96 -1.81 0.58 12.96
N PHE A 97 -0.72 1.33 13.14
CA PHE A 97 0.59 0.70 13.31
C PHE A 97 0.75 0.11 14.72
N VAL A 98 1.24 -1.11 14.81
CA VAL A 98 1.54 -1.78 16.08
C VAL A 98 2.94 -1.42 16.51
N TYR A 99 3.06 -0.54 17.51
CA TYR A 99 4.34 -0.16 18.09
C TYR A 99 4.79 -1.19 19.12
N LEU A 100 6.11 -1.46 19.16
CA LEU A 100 6.74 -2.18 20.27
C LEU A 100 7.36 -1.17 21.24
N ASP A 101 7.28 -1.44 22.53
CA ASP A 101 8.00 -0.69 23.57
C ASP A 101 9.49 -1.10 23.61
N PHE A 102 10.11 -1.14 22.43
CA PHE A 102 11.49 -1.57 22.26
C PHE A 102 12.16 -0.76 21.14
N ALA A 103 13.22 -0.04 21.48
CA ALA A 103 13.92 0.82 20.53
C ALA A 103 15.12 0.09 19.91
N GLU A 104 14.91 -0.67 18.85
CA GLU A 104 15.98 -1.14 17.99
C GLU A 104 15.84 -0.48 16.62
N ALA A 105 16.79 0.35 16.24
CA ALA A 105 16.81 0.96 14.92
C ALA A 105 17.20 -0.09 13.87
N GLN A 106 16.28 -0.46 12.99
CA GLN A 106 16.56 -1.32 11.84
C GLN A 106 16.63 -0.46 10.58
N ASP A 107 17.82 -0.40 9.95
CA ASP A 107 18.00 0.26 8.66
C ASP A 107 17.77 -0.74 7.51
N GLY A 108 16.63 -0.63 6.85
CA GLY A 108 16.28 -1.45 5.68
C GLY A 108 17.08 -1.12 4.42
N ALA A 109 17.80 0.01 4.39
CA ALA A 109 18.56 0.44 3.21
C ALA A 109 19.75 -0.50 2.91
N ALA A 110 20.39 -1.03 3.96
CA ALA A 110 21.53 -1.95 3.83
C ALA A 110 21.13 -3.34 3.30
N THR A 111 19.86 -3.72 3.33
CA THR A 111 19.36 -5.07 2.99
C THR A 111 18.52 -5.11 1.73
N GLY A 112 18.59 -4.07 0.87
CA GLY A 112 17.80 -4.00 -0.37
C GLY A 112 16.28 -3.88 -0.12
N GLY A 113 15.87 -3.28 1.00
CA GLY A 113 14.47 -3.08 1.37
C GLY A 113 13.84 -4.26 2.13
N TYR A 114 14.61 -5.29 2.45
CA TYR A 114 14.18 -6.35 3.37
C TYR A 114 14.60 -6.03 4.81
N ALA A 115 13.88 -6.60 5.78
CA ALA A 115 14.25 -6.48 7.17
C ALA A 115 15.57 -7.22 7.45
N ALA A 116 16.46 -6.60 8.23
CA ALA A 116 17.61 -7.29 8.79
C ALA A 116 17.17 -8.30 9.88
N PRO A 117 17.98 -9.33 10.20
CA PRO A 117 17.70 -10.19 11.34
C PRO A 117 17.62 -9.38 12.63
N SER A 118 16.52 -9.51 13.36
CA SER A 118 16.29 -8.83 14.64
C SER A 118 17.13 -9.44 15.75
N SER A 119 17.42 -8.67 16.81
CA SER A 119 18.03 -9.20 18.02
C SER A 119 17.10 -10.21 18.72
N PRO A 120 17.63 -11.12 19.55
CA PRO A 120 16.82 -12.03 20.33
C PRO A 120 15.83 -11.30 21.24
N GLU A 121 16.25 -10.19 21.84
CA GLU A 121 15.46 -9.35 22.74
C GLU A 121 14.31 -8.67 21.99
N PHE A 122 14.57 -8.12 20.78
CA PHE A 122 13.53 -7.55 19.93
C PHE A 122 12.51 -8.61 19.54
N ARG A 123 12.99 -9.81 19.16
CA ARG A 123 12.11 -10.92 18.80
C ARG A 123 11.20 -11.32 19.96
N GLU A 124 11.71 -11.40 21.19
CA GLU A 124 10.90 -11.74 22.36
C GLU A 124 9.85 -10.66 22.65
N ALA A 125 10.20 -9.37 22.55
CA ALA A 125 9.25 -8.28 22.69
C ALA A 125 8.16 -8.34 21.61
N GLN A 126 8.53 -8.66 20.36
CA GLN A 126 7.61 -8.85 19.25
C GLN A 126 6.63 -10.01 19.50
N LEU A 127 7.15 -11.17 19.90
CA LEU A 127 6.31 -12.35 20.19
C LEU A 127 5.37 -12.10 21.38
N THR A 128 5.85 -11.40 22.41
CA THR A 128 5.02 -11.00 23.56
C THR A 128 3.86 -10.12 23.09
N LYS A 129 4.15 -9.11 22.25
CA LYS A 129 3.12 -8.23 21.69
C LYS A 129 2.09 -8.98 20.85
N PHE A 130 2.55 -9.94 20.06
CA PHE A 130 1.64 -10.77 19.25
C PHE A 130 0.77 -11.69 20.10
N ARG A 131 1.27 -12.24 21.21
CA ARG A 131 0.47 -12.99 22.18
C ARG A 131 -0.63 -12.15 22.83
N GLU A 132 -0.34 -10.87 23.12
CA GLU A 132 -1.36 -9.94 23.63
C GLU A 132 -2.47 -9.68 22.62
N LEU A 133 -2.13 -9.57 21.32
CA LEU A 133 -3.07 -9.28 20.26
C LEU A 133 -3.88 -10.50 19.81
N ALA A 134 -3.32 -11.69 19.86
CA ALA A 134 -3.89 -12.89 19.28
C ALA A 134 -5.35 -13.18 19.69
N PRO A 135 -5.76 -13.05 20.96
CA PRO A 135 -7.16 -13.29 21.36
C PRO A 135 -8.15 -12.29 20.77
N GLU A 136 -7.66 -11.11 20.35
CA GLU A 136 -8.51 -10.06 19.82
C GLU A 136 -8.66 -10.11 18.30
N MET A 137 -7.68 -10.67 17.60
CA MET A 137 -7.66 -10.71 16.15
C MET A 137 -8.62 -11.75 15.59
N ASP A 138 -9.32 -11.37 14.55
CA ASP A 138 -10.20 -12.26 13.81
C ASP A 138 -9.47 -12.85 12.58
N ILE A 139 -8.58 -12.07 11.99
CA ILE A 139 -7.78 -12.46 10.82
C ILE A 139 -6.33 -12.03 11.02
N VAL A 140 -5.40 -12.91 10.66
CA VAL A 140 -3.96 -12.62 10.66
C VAL A 140 -3.40 -12.95 9.28
N ILE A 141 -2.66 -12.01 8.69
CA ILE A 141 -1.97 -12.21 7.41
C ILE A 141 -0.48 -11.98 7.64
N THR A 142 0.32 -12.99 7.40
CA THR A 142 1.77 -12.93 7.58
C THR A 142 2.48 -12.87 6.23
N THR A 143 3.46 -11.97 6.11
CA THR A 143 4.15 -11.70 4.84
C THR A 143 5.67 -11.60 5.00
N ALA A 144 6.22 -12.02 6.15
CA ALA A 144 7.63 -11.85 6.45
C ALA A 144 8.47 -12.92 5.74
N LEU A 145 9.17 -12.50 4.69
CA LEU A 145 10.10 -13.32 3.93
C LEU A 145 11.49 -12.69 3.93
N ILE A 146 12.51 -13.53 4.13
CA ILE A 146 13.92 -13.15 4.01
C ILE A 146 14.49 -13.94 2.82
N PRO A 147 14.98 -13.29 1.76
CA PRO A 147 15.51 -13.98 0.59
C PRO A 147 16.61 -14.98 0.95
N GLY A 148 16.51 -16.20 0.41
CA GLY A 148 17.51 -17.26 0.60
C GLY A 148 17.54 -17.91 1.98
N ARG A 149 16.56 -17.63 2.86
CA ARG A 149 16.43 -18.23 4.21
C ARG A 149 15.03 -18.75 4.43
N ASP A 150 14.87 -19.59 5.44
CA ASP A 150 13.56 -19.98 5.96
C ASP A 150 12.84 -18.78 6.56
N ALA A 151 11.52 -18.79 6.46
CA ALA A 151 10.68 -17.75 7.01
C ALA A 151 10.76 -17.74 8.55
N PRO A 152 10.85 -16.57 9.20
CA PRO A 152 10.86 -16.51 10.65
C PRO A 152 9.49 -16.94 11.20
N LYS A 153 9.49 -17.74 12.29
CA LYS A 153 8.28 -18.08 13.01
C LYS A 153 7.84 -16.89 13.85
N LEU A 154 6.69 -16.32 13.51
CA LEU A 154 6.14 -15.10 14.11
C LEU A 154 4.76 -15.32 14.74
N TRP A 155 3.99 -16.28 14.21
CA TRP A 155 2.68 -16.64 14.72
C TRP A 155 2.70 -18.07 15.25
N LEU A 156 2.95 -18.21 16.56
CA LEU A 156 3.23 -19.48 17.18
C LEU A 156 1.94 -20.27 17.49
N ALA A 157 2.08 -21.55 17.77
CA ALA A 157 0.95 -22.45 18.03
C ALA A 157 0.09 -21.99 19.22
N ASP A 158 0.70 -21.43 20.28
CA ASP A 158 0.01 -20.87 21.44
C ASP A 158 -0.84 -19.64 21.08
N MET A 159 -0.40 -18.82 20.13
CA MET A 159 -1.16 -17.69 19.61
C MET A 159 -2.37 -18.17 18.81
N VAL A 160 -2.20 -19.17 17.94
CA VAL A 160 -3.33 -19.78 17.20
C VAL A 160 -4.35 -20.37 18.18
N ALA A 161 -3.88 -21.06 19.22
CA ALA A 161 -4.75 -21.65 20.23
C ALA A 161 -5.53 -20.60 21.05
N SER A 162 -5.02 -19.37 21.15
CA SER A 162 -5.69 -18.26 21.85
C SER A 162 -6.68 -17.48 20.96
N MET A 163 -6.65 -17.68 19.66
CA MET A 163 -7.60 -17.04 18.73
C MET A 163 -9.01 -17.61 18.88
N LYS A 164 -9.99 -16.80 18.49
CA LYS A 164 -11.40 -17.21 18.51
C LYS A 164 -11.69 -18.29 17.47
N PRO A 165 -12.58 -19.25 17.73
CA PRO A 165 -13.07 -20.19 16.72
C PRO A 165 -13.61 -19.46 15.50
N GLY A 166 -13.29 -19.96 14.30
CA GLY A 166 -13.66 -19.33 13.03
C GLY A 166 -12.76 -18.17 12.60
N SER A 167 -11.70 -17.86 13.37
CA SER A 167 -10.63 -16.95 12.92
C SER A 167 -9.80 -17.57 11.81
N VAL A 168 -9.09 -16.73 11.05
CA VAL A 168 -8.32 -17.16 9.87
C VAL A 168 -6.89 -16.61 9.94
N VAL A 169 -5.92 -17.47 9.68
CA VAL A 169 -4.53 -17.11 9.43
C VAL A 169 -4.21 -17.37 7.97
N VAL A 170 -3.68 -16.40 7.25
CA VAL A 170 -3.18 -16.56 5.87
C VAL A 170 -1.68 -16.30 5.87
N ASP A 171 -0.91 -17.28 5.49
CA ASP A 171 0.54 -17.23 5.54
C ASP A 171 1.14 -17.19 4.14
N LEU A 172 1.61 -16.00 3.72
CA LEU A 172 2.25 -15.79 2.42
C LEU A 172 3.69 -16.30 2.36
N ALA A 173 4.25 -16.72 3.51
CA ALA A 173 5.60 -17.27 3.59
C ALA A 173 5.63 -18.81 3.55
N ALA A 174 4.51 -19.46 3.28
CA ALA A 174 4.35 -20.91 3.32
C ALA A 174 5.39 -21.69 2.49
N GLU A 175 5.78 -21.16 1.32
CA GLU A 175 6.83 -21.74 0.45
C GLU A 175 8.19 -21.86 1.15
N ARG A 176 8.45 -21.00 2.15
CA ARG A 176 9.70 -20.98 2.94
C ARG A 176 9.50 -21.46 4.37
N GLY A 177 8.62 -22.41 4.59
CA GLY A 177 8.33 -22.99 5.88
C GLY A 177 7.28 -22.25 6.70
N GLY A 178 6.82 -21.08 6.24
CA GLY A 178 5.76 -20.29 6.87
C GLY A 178 6.15 -19.50 8.11
N ASN A 179 5.45 -18.38 8.32
CA ASN A 179 5.55 -17.56 9.52
C ASN A 179 4.70 -18.12 10.67
N CYS A 180 3.66 -18.90 10.39
CA CYS A 180 2.83 -19.56 11.39
C CYS A 180 3.31 -20.99 11.62
N ASP A 181 3.29 -21.45 12.88
CA ASP A 181 3.71 -22.82 13.23
C ASP A 181 2.83 -23.88 12.60
N LEU A 182 1.54 -23.60 12.43
CA LEU A 182 0.56 -24.56 11.89
C LEU A 182 0.46 -24.47 10.35
N THR A 183 1.28 -23.66 9.69
CA THR A 183 1.28 -23.56 8.24
C THR A 183 1.78 -24.86 7.60
N VAL A 184 0.98 -25.40 6.67
CA VAL A 184 1.37 -26.48 5.78
C VAL A 184 1.33 -25.96 4.35
N ALA A 185 2.45 -26.02 3.64
CA ALA A 185 2.55 -25.53 2.27
C ALA A 185 1.47 -26.17 1.36
N ASP A 186 0.86 -25.34 0.52
CA ASP A 186 -0.23 -25.69 -0.42
C ASP A 186 -1.51 -26.25 0.20
N GLN A 187 -1.65 -26.15 1.52
CA GLN A 187 -2.81 -26.68 2.22
C GLN A 187 -3.57 -25.60 3.00
N LYS A 188 -4.83 -25.92 3.25
CA LYS A 188 -5.66 -25.28 4.24
C LYS A 188 -5.91 -26.28 5.35
N VAL A 189 -5.51 -25.93 6.58
CA VAL A 189 -5.69 -26.77 7.77
C VAL A 189 -6.57 -26.03 8.76
N VAL A 190 -7.26 -26.79 9.61
CA VAL A 190 -8.09 -26.23 10.69
C VAL A 190 -7.52 -26.77 12.01
N SER A 191 -7.21 -25.88 12.93
CA SER A 191 -6.71 -26.22 14.26
C SER A 191 -7.82 -26.79 15.17
N ASP A 192 -7.43 -27.41 16.28
CA ASP A 192 -8.37 -28.03 17.24
C ASP A 192 -9.39 -27.02 17.81
N ASN A 193 -9.00 -25.75 17.94
CA ASN A 193 -9.91 -24.67 18.38
C ASN A 193 -10.70 -24.02 17.24
N GLY A 194 -10.66 -24.57 16.01
CA GLY A 194 -11.45 -24.11 14.87
C GLY A 194 -10.90 -22.88 14.14
N VAL A 195 -9.60 -22.60 14.26
CA VAL A 195 -8.92 -21.57 13.46
C VAL A 195 -8.46 -22.16 12.13
N THR A 196 -8.79 -21.50 11.02
CA THR A 196 -8.34 -21.90 9.68
C THR A 196 -7.00 -21.29 9.36
N VAL A 197 -6.01 -22.11 9.00
CA VAL A 197 -4.69 -21.67 8.54
C VAL A 197 -4.55 -21.99 7.06
N VAL A 198 -4.33 -20.98 6.24
CA VAL A 198 -4.19 -21.07 4.78
C VAL A 198 -2.73 -20.87 4.41
N GLY A 199 -2.08 -21.93 3.93
CA GLY A 199 -0.68 -21.96 3.53
C GLY A 199 -0.48 -22.12 2.03
N TYR A 200 -1.34 -21.51 1.20
CA TYR A 200 -1.17 -21.60 -0.26
C TYR A 200 0.10 -20.90 -0.73
N THR A 201 0.75 -21.44 -1.77
CA THR A 201 1.99 -20.87 -2.35
C THR A 201 1.74 -20.21 -3.70
N ASP A 202 0.54 -20.35 -4.26
CA ASP A 202 0.16 -19.98 -5.62
C ASP A 202 -0.73 -18.73 -5.71
N PHE A 203 -0.71 -17.82 -4.73
CA PHE A 203 -1.60 -16.65 -4.67
C PHE A 203 -1.66 -15.83 -5.98
N PRO A 204 -0.54 -15.49 -6.66
CA PRO A 204 -0.59 -14.79 -7.93
C PRO A 204 -1.28 -15.61 -9.04
N SER A 205 -1.09 -16.93 -9.08
CA SER A 205 -1.69 -17.80 -10.07
C SER A 205 -3.22 -17.88 -9.93
N ARG A 206 -3.74 -17.67 -8.72
CA ARG A 206 -5.19 -17.56 -8.45
C ARG A 206 -5.83 -16.31 -9.03
N MET A 207 -5.03 -15.41 -9.59
CA MET A 207 -5.44 -14.21 -10.32
C MET A 207 -4.74 -14.12 -11.68
N GLY A 208 -4.79 -15.22 -12.45
CA GLY A 208 -3.98 -15.43 -13.65
C GLY A 208 -4.04 -14.31 -14.68
N ALA A 209 -5.21 -13.74 -14.96
CA ALA A 209 -5.35 -12.62 -15.89
C ALA A 209 -4.57 -11.37 -15.42
N GLN A 210 -4.72 -11.02 -14.14
CA GLN A 210 -4.03 -9.85 -13.57
C GLN A 210 -2.51 -10.09 -13.47
N ALA A 211 -2.10 -11.29 -13.03
CA ALA A 211 -0.69 -11.66 -12.94
C ALA A 211 -0.02 -11.63 -14.31
N SER A 212 -0.64 -12.22 -15.34
CA SER A 212 -0.14 -12.20 -16.71
C SER A 212 0.00 -10.80 -17.26
N THR A 213 -0.98 -9.93 -17.04
CA THR A 213 -0.93 -8.53 -17.50
C THR A 213 0.22 -7.75 -16.86
N LEU A 214 0.39 -7.86 -15.53
CA LEU A 214 1.49 -7.16 -14.85
C LEU A 214 2.85 -7.71 -15.25
N TYR A 215 2.99 -9.03 -15.34
CA TYR A 215 4.25 -9.66 -15.76
C TYR A 215 4.61 -9.31 -17.20
N ALA A 216 3.64 -9.31 -18.11
CA ALA A 216 3.85 -8.86 -19.50
C ALA A 216 4.31 -7.40 -19.55
N ASN A 217 3.78 -6.53 -18.71
CA ASN A 217 4.24 -5.14 -18.60
C ASN A 217 5.67 -5.04 -18.05
N ASN A 218 6.03 -5.86 -17.05
CA ASN A 218 7.42 -5.92 -16.56
C ASN A 218 8.39 -6.30 -17.70
N ILE A 219 8.05 -7.34 -18.50
CA ILE A 219 8.84 -7.77 -19.67
C ILE A 219 8.90 -6.65 -20.71
N ARG A 220 7.77 -6.02 -21.03
CA ARG A 220 7.71 -4.91 -21.99
C ARG A 220 8.64 -3.75 -21.59
N HIS A 221 8.69 -3.42 -20.30
CA HIS A 221 9.61 -2.38 -19.83
C HIS A 221 11.09 -2.80 -19.95
N MET A 222 11.43 -4.06 -19.69
CA MET A 222 12.78 -4.59 -19.92
C MET A 222 13.15 -4.50 -21.40
N LEU A 223 12.26 -4.92 -22.29
CA LEU A 223 12.49 -4.83 -23.75
C LEU A 223 12.64 -3.38 -24.20
N THR A 224 11.89 -2.45 -23.62
CA THR A 224 12.03 -1.01 -23.91
C THR A 224 13.41 -0.47 -23.54
N ASP A 225 13.95 -0.89 -22.41
CA ASP A 225 15.29 -0.50 -21.97
C ASP A 225 16.38 -1.17 -22.82
N LEU A 226 16.14 -2.41 -23.30
CA LEU A 226 17.03 -3.11 -24.24
C LEU A 226 16.97 -2.57 -25.68
N THR A 227 15.93 -1.82 -26.04
CA THR A 227 15.75 -1.22 -27.38
C THR A 227 15.61 0.31 -27.30
N PRO A 228 16.62 1.05 -26.81
CA PRO A 228 16.50 2.47 -26.47
C PRO A 228 16.19 3.35 -27.69
N LYS A 229 16.60 2.95 -28.89
CA LYS A 229 16.33 3.68 -30.13
C LYS A 229 14.99 3.33 -30.77
N LYS A 230 14.27 2.32 -30.24
CA LYS A 230 13.00 1.81 -30.78
C LYS A 230 13.07 1.36 -32.25
N ASP A 231 14.24 0.92 -32.69
CA ASP A 231 14.54 0.43 -34.05
C ASP A 231 14.49 -1.11 -34.13
N GLY A 232 14.10 -1.79 -33.06
CA GLY A 232 14.09 -3.27 -32.98
C GLY A 232 15.46 -3.88 -32.72
N VAL A 233 16.52 -3.08 -32.63
CA VAL A 233 17.88 -3.56 -32.35
C VAL A 233 18.11 -3.62 -30.84
N ILE A 234 18.48 -4.80 -30.33
CA ILE A 234 18.80 -4.98 -28.92
C ILE A 234 20.18 -4.41 -28.63
N VAL A 235 20.25 -3.51 -27.64
CA VAL A 235 21.49 -2.94 -27.09
C VAL A 235 21.75 -3.54 -25.71
N HIS A 236 22.67 -4.49 -25.64
CA HIS A 236 23.02 -5.18 -24.41
C HIS A 236 24.14 -4.43 -23.66
N ASN A 237 23.75 -3.36 -22.96
CA ASN A 237 24.69 -2.50 -22.23
C ASN A 237 25.00 -3.08 -20.84
N MET A 238 26.17 -3.72 -20.69
CA MET A 238 26.62 -4.31 -19.42
C MET A 238 27.06 -3.27 -18.38
N GLU A 239 27.21 -1.99 -18.73
CA GLU A 239 27.46 -0.91 -17.77
C GLU A 239 26.17 -0.39 -17.09
N ASP A 240 25.02 -0.78 -17.62
CA ASP A 240 23.72 -0.48 -17.03
C ASP A 240 23.42 -1.46 -15.90
N ASP A 241 23.22 -0.95 -14.67
CA ASP A 241 22.99 -1.77 -13.48
C ASP A 241 21.80 -2.72 -13.62
N VAL A 242 20.74 -2.33 -14.33
CA VAL A 242 19.54 -3.16 -14.51
C VAL A 242 19.81 -4.31 -15.48
N ILE A 243 20.39 -3.99 -16.64
CA ILE A 243 20.73 -4.98 -17.67
C ILE A 243 21.79 -5.94 -17.11
N ARG A 244 22.84 -5.40 -16.47
CA ARG A 244 23.90 -6.20 -15.86
C ARG A 244 23.38 -7.10 -14.75
N GLY A 245 22.50 -6.59 -13.88
CA GLY A 245 21.88 -7.34 -12.79
C GLY A 245 21.00 -8.48 -13.28
N ALA A 246 20.28 -8.29 -14.37
CA ALA A 246 19.38 -9.27 -14.96
C ALA A 246 20.10 -10.28 -15.87
N THR A 247 21.38 -10.03 -16.24
CA THR A 247 22.15 -10.89 -17.18
C THR A 247 22.86 -12.01 -16.43
N VAL A 248 22.56 -13.25 -16.78
CA VAL A 248 23.17 -14.45 -16.22
C VAL A 248 24.34 -14.93 -17.07
N THR A 249 24.21 -14.87 -18.41
CA THR A 249 25.26 -15.25 -19.36
C THR A 249 25.44 -14.14 -20.40
N HIS A 250 26.69 -13.87 -20.80
CA HIS A 250 27.01 -12.90 -21.84
C HIS A 250 28.28 -13.34 -22.59
N ALA A 251 28.24 -13.28 -23.92
CA ALA A 251 29.37 -13.60 -24.80
C ALA A 251 30.06 -14.94 -24.47
N GLY A 252 29.27 -15.99 -24.15
CA GLY A 252 29.78 -17.32 -23.82
C GLY A 252 30.31 -17.48 -22.39
N ALA A 253 30.29 -16.44 -21.55
CA ALA A 253 30.72 -16.48 -20.17
C ALA A 253 29.52 -16.39 -19.18
N ILE A 254 29.64 -17.04 -18.03
CA ILE A 254 28.70 -16.88 -16.91
C ILE A 254 29.02 -15.56 -16.20
N THR A 255 28.03 -14.67 -16.09
CA THR A 255 28.16 -13.36 -15.46
C THR A 255 27.39 -13.24 -14.14
N PHE A 256 26.91 -14.36 -13.64
CA PHE A 256 26.23 -14.49 -12.34
C PHE A 256 27.21 -14.95 -11.24
N PRO A 257 27.12 -14.47 -10.00
CA PRO A 257 26.21 -13.40 -9.53
C PRO A 257 26.63 -12.01 -10.06
N PRO A 258 25.65 -11.08 -10.22
CA PRO A 258 25.98 -9.72 -10.60
C PRO A 258 26.69 -8.97 -9.47
N PRO A 259 27.53 -7.98 -9.77
CA PRO A 259 28.09 -7.08 -8.75
C PRO A 259 26.95 -6.27 -8.10
N PRO A 260 27.15 -5.74 -6.88
CA PRO A 260 26.18 -4.81 -6.28
C PRO A 260 25.91 -3.63 -7.21
N PRO A 261 24.64 -3.14 -7.24
CA PRO A 261 24.30 -1.96 -8.04
C PRO A 261 25.15 -0.75 -7.61
N LYS A 262 25.57 0.07 -8.58
CA LYS A 262 26.31 1.31 -8.33
C LYS A 262 25.42 2.37 -7.63
N ILE A 263 24.10 2.28 -7.83
CA ILE A 263 23.09 3.14 -7.22
C ILE A 263 22.52 2.42 -6.00
N ALA A 264 22.48 3.10 -4.86
CA ALA A 264 21.90 2.54 -3.64
C ALA A 264 20.47 2.03 -3.89
N ALA A 265 20.13 0.89 -3.28
CA ALA A 265 18.75 0.40 -3.25
C ALA A 265 17.81 1.51 -2.73
N ILE A 266 16.54 1.43 -3.14
CA ILE A 266 15.52 2.39 -2.72
C ILE A 266 15.52 2.45 -1.19
N ALA A 267 16.09 3.52 -0.63
CA ALA A 267 15.84 3.83 0.77
C ALA A 267 14.33 4.09 0.91
N ALA A 268 13.72 3.58 1.97
CA ALA A 268 12.39 4.03 2.36
C ALA A 268 12.38 5.55 2.34
N GLN A 269 11.39 6.17 1.71
CA GLN A 269 11.36 7.63 1.62
C GLN A 269 11.51 8.18 3.03
N LYS A 270 12.51 9.07 3.23
CA LYS A 270 12.63 9.78 4.52
C LYS A 270 11.25 10.31 4.88
N PRO A 271 10.79 10.15 6.12
CA PRO A 271 9.54 10.73 6.57
C PRO A 271 9.55 12.20 6.18
N LYS A 272 8.54 12.66 5.46
CA LYS A 272 8.31 14.10 5.30
C LYS A 272 8.19 14.63 6.72
N GLU A 273 8.95 15.68 7.06
CA GLU A 273 8.79 16.38 8.34
C GLU A 273 7.28 16.51 8.62
N LYS A 274 6.85 15.98 9.76
CA LYS A 274 5.43 16.07 10.15
C LYS A 274 5.04 17.52 10.09
N THR A 275 4.28 17.89 9.07
CA THR A 275 3.60 19.17 9.06
C THR A 275 2.73 19.14 10.31
N ARG A 276 3.06 19.97 11.29
CA ARG A 276 2.33 20.07 12.56
C ARG A 276 0.84 20.04 12.25
N GLU A 277 0.12 19.03 12.76
CA GLU A 277 -1.32 19.01 12.61
C GLU A 277 -1.89 20.27 13.25
N LEU A 278 -2.53 21.06 12.42
CA LEU A 278 -3.21 22.26 12.86
C LEU A 278 -4.29 21.86 13.88
N THR A 279 -4.30 22.51 15.01
CA THR A 279 -5.35 22.31 16.01
C THR A 279 -6.73 22.61 15.39
N VAL A 280 -7.80 22.08 15.98
CA VAL A 280 -9.17 22.34 15.50
C VAL A 280 -9.46 23.84 15.39
N VAL A 281 -8.87 24.65 16.27
CA VAL A 281 -8.98 26.10 16.26
C VAL A 281 -8.24 26.72 15.07
N GLU A 282 -7.04 26.21 14.75
CA GLU A 282 -6.25 26.67 13.59
C GLU A 282 -6.88 26.25 12.26
N LYS A 283 -7.44 25.04 12.16
CA LYS A 283 -8.20 24.60 10.98
C LYS A 283 -9.40 25.49 10.72
N ARG A 284 -10.17 25.79 11.77
CA ARG A 284 -11.32 26.70 11.69
C ARG A 284 -10.93 28.14 11.34
N ALA A 285 -9.79 28.61 11.84
CA ALA A 285 -9.26 29.94 11.48
C ALA A 285 -8.81 29.97 10.00
N GLN A 286 -8.21 28.90 9.48
CA GLN A 286 -7.86 28.79 8.06
C GLN A 286 -9.10 28.76 7.16
N GLU A 287 -10.13 27.97 7.51
CA GLU A 287 -11.39 27.92 6.76
C GLU A 287 -12.05 29.31 6.71
N VAL A 288 -12.11 30.01 7.83
CA VAL A 288 -12.64 31.40 7.92
C VAL A 288 -11.81 32.35 7.06
N ALA A 289 -10.47 32.21 7.05
CA ALA A 289 -9.60 33.07 6.25
C ALA A 289 -9.79 32.82 4.74
N VAL A 290 -9.92 31.53 4.33
CA VAL A 290 -10.20 31.14 2.94
C VAL A 290 -11.57 31.66 2.51
N PHE A 291 -12.59 31.48 3.34
CA PHE A 291 -13.94 31.99 3.08
C PHE A 291 -13.96 33.52 2.92
N LYS A 292 -13.31 34.27 3.84
CA LYS A 292 -13.17 35.74 3.74
C LYS A 292 -12.47 36.18 2.46
N LYS A 293 -11.42 35.42 2.03
CA LYS A 293 -10.69 35.74 0.79
C LYS A 293 -11.58 35.49 -0.45
N GLN A 294 -12.32 34.39 -0.48
CA GLN A 294 -13.26 34.09 -1.56
C GLN A 294 -14.39 35.11 -1.64
N THR A 295 -15.02 35.45 -0.51
CA THR A 295 -16.06 36.45 -0.45
C THR A 295 -15.56 37.83 -0.91
N ARG A 296 -14.35 38.24 -0.49
CA ARG A 296 -13.74 39.49 -0.96
C ARG A 296 -13.50 39.51 -2.46
N ASN A 297 -13.04 38.38 -3.03
CA ASN A 297 -12.84 38.29 -4.47
C ASN A 297 -14.16 38.32 -5.24
N GLN A 298 -15.21 37.65 -4.75
CA GLN A 298 -16.55 37.70 -5.35
C GLN A 298 -17.18 39.10 -5.29
N VAL A 299 -17.05 39.77 -4.16
CA VAL A 299 -17.52 41.17 -4.00
C VAL A 299 -16.74 42.10 -4.92
N GLY A 300 -15.42 41.92 -5.05
CA GLY A 300 -14.60 42.66 -5.99
C GLY A 300 -15.04 42.45 -7.45
N LEU A 301 -15.31 41.20 -7.84
CA LEU A 301 -15.77 40.87 -9.20
C LEU A 301 -17.15 41.50 -9.50
N LEU A 302 -18.09 41.42 -8.53
CA LEU A 302 -19.39 42.04 -8.65
C LEU A 302 -19.32 43.57 -8.75
N ALA A 303 -18.45 44.20 -7.95
CA ALA A 303 -18.25 45.66 -8.02
C ALA A 303 -17.70 46.11 -9.38
N VAL A 304 -16.70 45.36 -9.93
CA VAL A 304 -16.15 45.63 -11.26
C VAL A 304 -17.21 45.39 -12.34
N GLY A 305 -17.98 44.32 -12.24
CA GLY A 305 -19.06 44.00 -13.19
C GLY A 305 -20.15 45.08 -13.16
N THR A 306 -20.53 45.55 -11.98
CA THR A 306 -21.53 46.64 -11.83
C THR A 306 -21.01 47.96 -12.37
N ALA A 307 -19.73 48.29 -12.12
CA ALA A 307 -19.10 49.51 -12.65
C ALA A 307 -19.04 49.45 -14.20
N LEU A 308 -18.70 48.30 -14.76
CA LEU A 308 -18.68 48.10 -16.22
C LEU A 308 -20.06 48.21 -16.84
N MET A 309 -21.12 47.66 -16.20
CA MET A 309 -22.51 47.81 -16.64
C MET A 309 -22.97 49.25 -16.61
N LEU A 310 -22.63 50.03 -15.55
CA LEU A 310 -22.96 51.44 -15.46
C LEU A 310 -22.25 52.24 -16.56
N LEU A 311 -20.99 51.89 -16.90
CA LEU A 311 -20.23 52.57 -17.91
C LEU A 311 -20.79 52.28 -19.31
N VAL A 312 -21.14 51.00 -19.60
CA VAL A 312 -21.75 50.60 -20.88
C VAL A 312 -23.17 51.14 -20.99
N GLY A 313 -23.94 51.19 -19.90
CA GLY A 313 -25.31 51.75 -19.88
C GLY A 313 -25.34 53.26 -20.13
N ALA A 314 -24.25 53.98 -19.82
CA ALA A 314 -24.13 55.41 -20.15
C ALA A 314 -23.91 55.70 -21.63
N PHE A 315 -23.46 54.70 -22.42
CA PHE A 315 -23.08 54.87 -23.83
C PHE A 315 -23.86 53.97 -24.83
N ALA A 316 -24.71 53.07 -24.38
CA ALA A 316 -25.40 52.09 -25.26
C ALA A 316 -26.91 52.40 -25.43
N PRO A 317 -27.50 52.20 -26.61
CA PRO A 317 -28.94 52.27 -26.86
C PRO A 317 -29.69 51.23 -26.01
N ALA A 318 -30.92 51.56 -25.54
CA ALA A 318 -31.73 50.74 -24.61
C ALA A 318 -31.96 49.30 -25.03
N ALA A 319 -31.92 48.98 -26.34
CA ALA A 319 -32.02 47.60 -26.85
C ALA A 319 -30.82 46.70 -26.53
N PHE A 320 -29.64 47.24 -26.29
CA PHE A 320 -28.43 46.45 -25.98
C PHE A 320 -28.34 46.08 -24.51
N MET A 321 -28.98 46.86 -23.64
CA MET A 321 -28.99 46.65 -22.17
C MET A 321 -29.78 45.39 -21.76
N GLY A 322 -30.85 45.02 -22.48
CA GLY A 322 -31.65 43.82 -22.22
C GLY A 322 -30.85 42.54 -22.35
N HIS A 323 -30.00 42.41 -23.36
CA HIS A 323 -29.16 41.22 -23.60
C HIS A 323 -27.99 41.12 -22.64
N LEU A 324 -27.42 42.24 -22.16
CA LEU A 324 -26.32 42.24 -21.23
C LEU A 324 -26.76 41.81 -19.81
N ILE A 325 -27.98 42.21 -19.41
CA ILE A 325 -28.55 41.80 -18.08
C ILE A 325 -28.86 40.28 -18.07
N VAL A 326 -29.39 39.74 -19.15
CA VAL A 326 -29.66 38.28 -19.27
C VAL A 326 -28.35 37.49 -19.20
N PHE A 327 -27.29 37.92 -19.90
CA PHE A 327 -26.00 37.25 -19.87
C PHE A 327 -25.32 37.29 -18.47
N ALA A 328 -25.44 38.41 -17.75
CA ALA A 328 -24.89 38.54 -16.41
C ALA A 328 -25.63 37.68 -15.36
N VAL A 329 -26.94 37.47 -15.53
CA VAL A 329 -27.73 36.57 -14.68
C VAL A 329 -27.38 35.11 -14.94
N ASP A 330 -27.21 34.71 -16.20
CA ASP A 330 -26.82 33.33 -16.57
C ASP A 330 -25.42 32.95 -16.05
N VAL A 331 -24.44 33.84 -16.15
CA VAL A 331 -23.10 33.60 -15.61
C VAL A 331 -23.06 33.56 -14.07
N GLY A 332 -23.94 34.34 -13.41
CA GLY A 332 -24.07 34.33 -11.94
C GLY A 332 -24.73 33.05 -11.38
N ILE A 333 -25.67 32.47 -12.11
CA ILE A 333 -26.40 31.26 -11.67
C ILE A 333 -25.55 29.99 -11.83
N VAL A 334 -24.70 29.90 -12.85
CA VAL A 334 -23.84 28.74 -13.09
C VAL A 334 -22.75 28.56 -12.01
N HIS A 335 -22.38 29.61 -11.28
CA HIS A 335 -21.39 29.55 -10.20
C HIS A 335 -21.97 29.37 -8.79
N ALA A 336 -23.28 29.36 -8.64
CA ALA A 336 -23.94 29.16 -7.34
C ALA A 336 -24.30 27.67 -7.05
N HIS A 337 -24.05 26.76 -8.01
CA HIS A 337 -24.40 25.32 -7.89
C HIS A 337 -23.21 24.38 -8.15
N GLY A 338 -21.97 24.82 -8.03
CA GLY A 338 -20.72 24.02 -8.15
C GLY A 338 -20.01 23.86 -6.81
#